data_1914480eda6e7b9c119716ac4f30e9ba
#
_entry.id   1914480eda6e7b9c119716ac4f30e9ba
#
_cell.length_a   1.000
_cell.length_b   1.000
_cell.length_c   1.000
_cell.angle_alpha   90.00
_cell.angle_beta   90.00
_cell.angle_gamma   90.00
#
_symmetry.space_group_name_H-M   'P 1'
#
loop_
_entity.id
_entity.type
_entity.pdbx_description
1 polymer ?
#
loop_
_entity_poly.entity_id
_entity_poly.type
_entity_poly.pdbx_seq_one_letter_code
_entity_poly.pdbx_strand_id
1 'polypeptide(L)'
;MNKDLKKFILFLIGSIIVAFAISYSYSAYQSHEKGKDIDKVKTTFNFENTDKKVEDVKEESGDPQEVWQEQRLGALESLGYAKVDIRPFYKRIYDKLTRKKVYNYKSIDDETKKVVVEVKDNKIIENFFNGDKATTRQELVSNDDFTSYDLKSYDLDTMTVTTFKDVLNNDTYLNTKNGIIEYEDGKTIEFTHQNGAMNGPAVENLPNGDKIKFVFANNKRVGEAEKLYKNGDREIFIYGENNQKNGSSIYYFANGDLEETTYVNGVLQGAAKYVYKDGAVEHYEYKDGKRIED
;
A
#
# COMPACT_ATOMS: atom_id res chain seq x y z
N MET A 1 -23.27 0.37 -22.19
CA MET A 1 -22.64 0.10 -20.88
C MET A 1 -21.79 1.30 -20.51
N ASN A 2 -22.16 1.95 -19.42
CA ASN A 2 -21.61 3.24 -19.02
C ASN A 2 -20.09 3.10 -18.77
N LYS A 3 -19.29 4.04 -19.32
CA LYS A 3 -17.83 4.08 -19.17
C LYS A 3 -17.40 4.14 -17.69
N ASP A 4 -18.29 4.71 -16.89
CA ASP A 4 -18.07 4.88 -15.44
C ASP A 4 -18.15 3.55 -14.68
N LEU A 5 -18.99 2.61 -15.16
CA LEU A 5 -19.06 1.26 -14.58
C LEU A 5 -17.79 0.43 -14.81
N LYS A 6 -16.93 0.85 -15.74
CA LYS A 6 -15.64 0.21 -15.99
C LYS A 6 -14.51 0.73 -15.11
N LYS A 7 -14.75 1.83 -14.40
CA LYS A 7 -13.68 2.46 -13.64
C LYS A 7 -13.67 2.10 -12.16
N PHE A 8 -14.28 1.09 -11.81
CA PHE A 8 -14.39 0.80 -10.42
C PHE A 8 -14.05 -0.54 -10.09
N ILE A 9 -13.08 -0.69 -9.49
CA ILE A 9 -12.99 -1.82 -8.80
C ILE A 9 -11.78 -2.02 -8.20
N LEU A 10 -11.75 -2.10 -7.12
CA LEU A 10 -10.79 -2.66 -6.64
C LEU A 10 -10.48 -2.91 -5.42
N PHE A 11 -10.05 -3.49 -5.05
CA PHE A 11 -9.53 -3.54 -3.80
C PHE A 11 -9.68 -4.79 -3.07
N LEU A 12 -9.76 -5.90 -3.38
CA LEU A 12 -10.01 -6.72 -2.30
C LEU A 12 -8.92 -7.55 -1.80
N ILE A 13 -7.94 -7.70 -2.38
CA ILE A 13 -6.86 -8.32 -1.64
C ILE A 13 -5.88 -7.25 -1.18
N GLY A 14 -5.70 -6.19 -1.96
CA GLY A 14 -4.78 -5.11 -1.65
C GLY A 14 -5.24 -4.12 -0.61
N SER A 15 -6.41 -3.60 -0.71
CA SER A 15 -6.85 -2.57 0.24
C SER A 15 -7.55 -3.12 1.45
N ILE A 16 -8.16 -4.29 1.35
CA ILE A 16 -8.62 -4.93 2.60
C ILE A 16 -7.43 -5.21 3.49
N ILE A 17 -6.28 -5.60 2.97
CA ILE A 17 -5.14 -5.79 3.83
C ILE A 17 -4.50 -4.46 4.23
N VAL A 18 -4.48 -3.44 3.35
CA VAL A 18 -4.09 -2.09 3.79
C VAL A 18 -5.16 -1.50 4.70
N ALA A 19 -6.45 -1.66 4.42
CA ALA A 19 -7.51 -1.25 5.34
C ALA A 19 -7.58 -2.13 6.60
N PHE A 20 -7.27 -3.42 6.52
CA PHE A 20 -7.12 -4.27 7.70
C PHE A 20 -5.81 -3.97 8.44
N ALA A 21 -4.71 -3.70 7.76
CA ALA A 21 -3.49 -3.25 8.45
C ALA A 21 -3.71 -1.87 9.10
N ILE A 22 -4.42 -0.96 8.44
CA ILE A 22 -4.81 0.35 9.01
C ILE A 22 -5.88 0.16 10.09
N SER A 23 -6.91 -0.64 9.88
CA SER A 23 -7.95 -0.93 10.87
C SER A 23 -7.41 -1.77 12.03
N TYR A 24 -6.52 -2.73 11.78
CA TYR A 24 -5.84 -3.49 12.82
C TYR A 24 -4.86 -2.61 13.59
N SER A 25 -4.07 -1.77 12.91
CA SER A 25 -3.20 -0.80 13.56
C SER A 25 -3.99 0.26 14.32
N TYR A 26 -5.14 0.70 13.79
CA TYR A 26 -6.05 1.62 14.46
C TYR A 26 -6.79 0.94 15.62
N SER A 27 -7.24 -0.29 15.47
CA SER A 27 -7.86 -1.10 16.53
C SER A 27 -6.84 -1.50 17.61
N ALA A 28 -5.61 -1.85 17.22
CA ALA A 28 -4.51 -2.11 18.16
C ALA A 28 -4.10 -0.83 18.90
N TYR A 29 -4.06 0.32 18.21
CA TYR A 29 -3.84 1.62 18.81
C TYR A 29 -4.97 1.98 19.81
N GLN A 30 -6.22 1.82 19.42
CA GLN A 30 -7.40 2.05 20.26
C GLN A 30 -7.47 1.06 21.46
N SER A 31 -7.05 -0.21 21.28
CA SER A 31 -7.02 -1.20 22.36
C SER A 31 -5.85 -0.95 23.32
N HIS A 32 -4.72 -0.46 22.83
CA HIS A 32 -3.60 -0.04 23.65
C HIS A 32 -3.95 1.19 24.51
N GLU A 33 -4.64 2.19 23.95
CA GLU A 33 -5.14 3.33 24.73
C GLU A 33 -6.21 2.96 25.75
N LYS A 34 -7.00 1.92 25.49
CA LYS A 34 -8.09 1.48 26.38
C LYS A 34 -7.70 0.38 27.36
N GLY A 35 -6.42 -0.05 27.39
CA GLY A 35 -5.95 -1.08 28.30
C GLY A 35 -6.61 -2.45 28.10
N LYS A 36 -7.09 -2.76 26.90
CA LYS A 36 -7.68 -4.06 26.58
C LYS A 36 -6.63 -5.02 26.03
N ASP A 37 -6.60 -6.20 26.63
CA ASP A 37 -5.67 -7.29 26.39
C ASP A 37 -5.70 -7.73 24.91
N ILE A 38 -4.56 -7.63 24.22
CA ILE A 38 -4.40 -7.95 22.79
C ILE A 38 -4.66 -9.43 22.50
N ASP A 39 -4.52 -10.29 23.52
CA ASP A 39 -4.71 -11.73 23.36
C ASP A 39 -6.18 -12.13 23.10
N LYS A 40 -7.16 -11.28 23.42
CA LYS A 40 -8.57 -11.55 23.10
C LYS A 40 -8.93 -11.29 21.63
N VAL A 41 -8.15 -10.54 20.91
CA VAL A 41 -8.38 -10.26 19.47
C VAL A 41 -7.82 -11.38 18.60
N LYS A 42 -6.87 -12.17 19.10
CA LYS A 42 -6.30 -13.34 18.39
C LYS A 42 -7.30 -14.50 18.23
N THR A 43 -8.37 -14.54 19.01
CA THR A 43 -9.31 -15.67 19.01
C THR A 43 -10.40 -15.59 17.95
N THR A 44 -10.51 -14.50 17.20
CA THR A 44 -11.57 -14.35 16.18
C THR A 44 -11.10 -14.66 14.77
N PHE A 45 -9.79 -14.77 14.54
CA PHE A 45 -9.23 -15.17 13.23
C PHE A 45 -8.19 -16.27 13.44
N ASN A 46 -8.67 -17.50 13.43
CA ASN A 46 -7.82 -18.69 13.51
C ASN A 46 -7.20 -18.93 12.11
N PHE A 47 -6.04 -18.33 11.84
CA PHE A 47 -5.21 -18.64 10.67
C PHE A 47 -4.50 -19.99 10.79
N GLU A 48 -4.71 -20.74 11.89
CA GLU A 48 -4.08 -22.04 12.13
C GLU A 48 -4.62 -23.20 11.27
N ASN A 49 -5.57 -22.95 10.35
CA ASN A 49 -6.14 -24.01 9.54
C ASN A 49 -5.84 -23.91 8.02
N THR A 50 -4.86 -23.13 7.63
CA THR A 50 -4.34 -23.19 6.24
C THR A 50 -3.16 -24.16 6.08
N ASP A 51 -2.65 -24.73 7.16
CA ASP A 51 -1.74 -25.88 7.12
C ASP A 51 -2.48 -27.22 6.97
N LYS A 52 -3.66 -27.23 6.34
CA LYS A 52 -4.11 -28.47 5.74
C LYS A 52 -3.08 -28.77 4.64
N LYS A 53 -2.19 -29.76 4.97
CA LYS A 53 -1.43 -30.51 4.00
C LYS A 53 -2.11 -30.44 2.64
N VAL A 54 -1.36 -29.99 1.66
CA VAL A 54 -1.60 -30.33 0.27
C VAL A 54 -1.40 -31.84 0.18
N GLU A 55 -2.38 -32.59 0.64
CA GLU A 55 -2.53 -34.01 0.32
C GLU A 55 -3.21 -34.04 -1.03
N ASP A 56 -2.40 -34.40 -2.03
CA ASP A 56 -2.83 -34.88 -3.34
C ASP A 56 -4.07 -34.17 -3.91
N VAL A 57 -3.91 -32.91 -4.32
CA VAL A 57 -4.73 -32.37 -5.38
C VAL A 57 -4.37 -33.21 -6.61
N LYS A 58 -5.22 -34.18 -6.93
CA LYS A 58 -5.23 -34.81 -8.24
C LYS A 58 -5.06 -33.69 -9.25
N GLU A 59 -4.11 -33.85 -10.16
CA GLU A 59 -4.03 -33.06 -11.38
C GLU A 59 -5.39 -33.12 -12.07
N GLU A 60 -6.33 -32.28 -11.71
CA GLU A 60 -7.43 -31.93 -12.55
C GLU A 60 -6.81 -31.11 -13.67
N SER A 61 -6.80 -31.71 -14.86
CA SER A 61 -6.35 -31.12 -16.12
C SER A 61 -7.31 -29.98 -16.53
N GLY A 62 -7.36 -28.91 -15.73
CA GLY A 62 -8.06 -27.69 -16.04
C GLY A 62 -7.19 -26.78 -16.88
N ASP A 63 -7.79 -25.98 -17.75
CA ASP A 63 -7.11 -24.88 -18.42
C ASP A 63 -6.47 -23.96 -17.35
N PRO A 64 -5.14 -23.74 -17.37
CA PRO A 64 -4.45 -22.92 -16.38
C PRO A 64 -5.08 -21.52 -16.20
N GLN A 65 -5.62 -20.94 -17.26
CA GLN A 65 -6.36 -19.69 -17.23
C GLN A 65 -7.64 -19.81 -16.40
N GLU A 66 -8.41 -20.87 -16.56
CA GLU A 66 -9.65 -21.07 -15.81
C GLU A 66 -9.36 -21.32 -14.33
N VAL A 67 -8.36 -22.13 -14.03
CA VAL A 67 -7.91 -22.40 -12.65
C VAL A 67 -7.49 -21.08 -11.96
N TRP A 68 -6.68 -20.27 -12.62
CA TRP A 68 -6.27 -18.96 -12.07
C TRP A 68 -7.48 -18.04 -11.82
N GLN A 69 -8.41 -17.97 -12.77
CA GLN A 69 -9.62 -17.14 -12.63
C GLN A 69 -10.49 -17.61 -11.46
N GLU A 70 -10.68 -18.92 -11.29
CA GLU A 70 -11.48 -19.48 -10.20
C GLU A 70 -10.83 -19.26 -8.82
N GLN A 71 -9.53 -19.43 -8.72
CA GLN A 71 -8.79 -19.13 -7.48
C GLN A 71 -8.96 -17.67 -7.06
N ARG A 72 -8.88 -16.74 -8.02
CA ARG A 72 -9.08 -15.31 -7.74
C ARG A 72 -10.51 -14.98 -7.33
N LEU A 73 -11.52 -15.58 -7.97
CA LEU A 73 -12.92 -15.39 -7.59
C LEU A 73 -13.23 -16.00 -6.22
N GLY A 74 -12.66 -17.16 -5.90
CA GLY A 74 -12.80 -17.80 -4.59
C GLY A 74 -12.19 -16.98 -3.45
N ALA A 75 -11.18 -16.16 -3.73
CA ALA A 75 -10.62 -15.25 -2.73
C ALA A 75 -11.64 -14.21 -2.23
N LEU A 76 -12.57 -13.74 -3.07
CA LEU A 76 -13.63 -12.83 -2.65
C LEU A 76 -14.61 -13.50 -1.68
N GLU A 77 -14.93 -14.76 -1.92
CA GLU A 77 -15.81 -15.53 -1.02
C GLU A 77 -15.15 -15.75 0.34
N SER A 78 -13.85 -16.01 0.37
CA SER A 78 -13.06 -16.11 1.60
C SER A 78 -13.03 -14.81 2.41
N LEU A 79 -13.26 -13.68 1.75
CA LEU A 79 -13.30 -12.35 2.36
C LEU A 79 -14.73 -11.92 2.79
N GLY A 80 -15.69 -12.84 2.77
CA GLY A 80 -17.06 -12.59 3.23
C GLY A 80 -17.95 -11.93 2.17
N TYR A 81 -17.64 -12.09 0.88
CA TYR A 81 -18.52 -11.64 -0.20
C TYR A 81 -19.26 -12.82 -0.84
N ALA A 82 -20.57 -12.74 -0.87
CA ALA A 82 -21.40 -13.72 -1.56
C ALA A 82 -21.64 -13.32 -3.02
N LYS A 83 -21.47 -14.27 -3.92
CA LYS A 83 -21.77 -14.10 -5.35
C LYS A 83 -23.26 -13.92 -5.57
N VAL A 84 -23.65 -12.88 -6.31
CA VAL A 84 -25.05 -12.59 -6.65
C VAL A 84 -25.20 -12.34 -8.14
N ASP A 85 -26.20 -12.96 -8.77
CA ASP A 85 -26.50 -12.72 -10.19
C ASP A 85 -27.68 -11.75 -10.33
N ILE A 86 -27.36 -10.47 -10.37
CA ILE A 86 -28.33 -9.37 -10.54
C ILE A 86 -28.43 -8.87 -11.98
N ARG A 87 -27.77 -9.54 -12.92
CA ARG A 87 -27.69 -9.07 -14.31
C ARG A 87 -28.92 -9.48 -15.12
N PRO A 88 -29.49 -8.56 -15.93
CA PRO A 88 -30.52 -8.89 -16.90
C PRO A 88 -30.05 -9.95 -17.91
N PHE A 89 -30.98 -10.77 -18.37
CA PHE A 89 -30.72 -11.88 -19.30
C PHE A 89 -29.94 -11.45 -20.56
N TYR A 90 -30.27 -10.31 -21.17
CA TYR A 90 -29.58 -9.80 -22.35
C TYR A 90 -28.11 -9.45 -22.09
N LYS A 91 -27.75 -8.98 -20.88
CA LYS A 91 -26.36 -8.74 -20.50
C LYS A 91 -25.57 -10.04 -20.39
N ARG A 92 -26.20 -11.09 -19.86
CA ARG A 92 -25.57 -12.44 -19.81
C ARG A 92 -25.26 -12.99 -21.18
N ILE A 93 -26.15 -12.77 -22.17
CA ILE A 93 -25.90 -13.15 -23.56
C ILE A 93 -24.76 -12.34 -24.16
N TYR A 94 -24.74 -11.03 -23.94
CA TYR A 94 -23.67 -10.16 -24.44
C TYR A 94 -22.30 -10.58 -23.88
N ASP A 95 -22.21 -10.84 -22.58
CA ASP A 95 -20.98 -11.28 -21.93
C ASP A 95 -20.48 -12.62 -22.53
N LYS A 96 -21.40 -13.54 -22.79
CA LYS A 96 -21.09 -14.81 -23.45
C LYS A 96 -20.57 -14.64 -24.88
N LEU A 97 -21.15 -13.71 -25.64
CA LEU A 97 -20.72 -13.42 -27.02
C LEU A 97 -19.35 -12.71 -27.07
N THR A 98 -19.07 -11.89 -26.08
CA THR A 98 -17.81 -11.12 -26.00
C THR A 98 -16.70 -11.85 -25.26
N ARG A 99 -16.91 -13.09 -24.81
CA ARG A 99 -16.01 -13.86 -23.95
C ARG A 99 -15.65 -13.14 -22.65
N LYS A 100 -16.46 -12.19 -22.23
CA LYS A 100 -16.30 -11.42 -21.01
C LYS A 100 -17.18 -12.04 -19.93
N LYS A 101 -16.56 -12.47 -18.83
CA LYS A 101 -17.28 -12.96 -17.65
C LYS A 101 -17.43 -11.77 -16.68
N VAL A 102 -18.63 -11.51 -16.19
CA VAL A 102 -18.90 -10.46 -15.19
C VAL A 102 -19.60 -11.08 -13.99
N TYR A 103 -19.05 -10.88 -12.82
CA TYR A 103 -19.57 -11.38 -11.56
C TYR A 103 -19.91 -10.22 -10.63
N ASN A 104 -20.94 -10.39 -9.83
CA ASN A 104 -21.33 -9.44 -8.81
C ASN A 104 -21.28 -10.14 -7.47
N TYR A 105 -20.75 -9.43 -6.48
CA TYR A 105 -20.63 -9.89 -5.12
C TYR A 105 -21.19 -8.83 -4.18
N LYS A 106 -21.78 -9.26 -3.05
CA LYS A 106 -22.19 -8.42 -1.95
C LYS A 106 -21.51 -8.91 -0.69
N SER A 107 -21.14 -8.00 0.20
CA SER A 107 -20.68 -8.38 1.53
C SER A 107 -21.78 -9.08 2.30
N ILE A 108 -21.42 -10.09 3.07
CA ILE A 108 -22.32 -10.81 3.97
C ILE A 108 -22.67 -9.94 5.18
N ASP A 109 -21.71 -9.14 5.66
CA ASP A 109 -21.81 -8.37 6.89
C ASP A 109 -22.26 -6.92 6.66
N ASP A 110 -22.19 -6.40 5.42
CA ASP A 110 -22.47 -5.00 5.11
C ASP A 110 -23.08 -4.87 3.71
N GLU A 111 -24.40 -4.73 3.65
CA GLU A 111 -25.14 -4.62 2.39
C GLU A 111 -24.75 -3.42 1.51
N THR A 112 -24.09 -2.40 2.08
CA THR A 112 -23.58 -1.26 1.32
C THR A 112 -22.34 -1.60 0.51
N LYS A 113 -21.59 -2.65 0.91
CA LYS A 113 -20.37 -3.07 0.23
C LYS A 113 -20.68 -4.09 -0.86
N LYS A 114 -20.27 -3.76 -2.05
CA LYS A 114 -20.42 -4.61 -3.24
C LYS A 114 -19.15 -4.61 -4.08
N VAL A 115 -18.93 -5.72 -4.79
CA VAL A 115 -17.84 -5.87 -5.75
C VAL A 115 -18.40 -6.30 -7.09
N VAL A 116 -17.91 -5.71 -8.16
CA VAL A 116 -18.20 -6.15 -9.52
C VAL A 116 -16.90 -6.60 -10.16
N VAL A 117 -16.79 -7.82 -10.59
CA VAL A 117 -15.59 -8.41 -11.19
C VAL A 117 -15.80 -8.60 -12.68
N GLU A 118 -14.89 -8.12 -13.47
CA GLU A 118 -14.84 -8.37 -14.92
C GLU A 118 -13.63 -9.26 -15.21
N VAL A 119 -13.86 -10.40 -15.83
CA VAL A 119 -12.82 -11.34 -16.22
C VAL A 119 -12.80 -11.44 -17.75
N LYS A 120 -11.63 -11.26 -18.33
CA LYS A 120 -11.41 -11.42 -19.75
C LYS A 120 -9.96 -11.85 -20.02
N ASP A 121 -9.79 -12.98 -20.67
CA ASP A 121 -8.49 -13.56 -21.00
C ASP A 121 -7.58 -13.63 -19.75
N ASN A 122 -6.37 -13.12 -19.79
CA ASN A 122 -5.43 -13.06 -18.66
C ASN A 122 -5.61 -11.84 -17.73
N LYS A 123 -6.77 -11.16 -17.80
CA LYS A 123 -7.04 -9.94 -17.03
C LYS A 123 -8.28 -10.08 -16.16
N ILE A 124 -8.15 -9.70 -14.88
CA ILE A 124 -9.26 -9.52 -13.95
C ILE A 124 -9.30 -8.06 -13.52
N ILE A 125 -10.49 -7.48 -13.50
CA ILE A 125 -10.74 -6.15 -12.97
C ILE A 125 -11.80 -6.28 -11.90
N GLU A 126 -11.48 -5.85 -10.72
CA GLU A 126 -12.38 -5.91 -9.56
C GLU A 126 -12.78 -4.50 -9.15
N ASN A 127 -14.04 -4.22 -8.81
CA ASN A 127 -14.65 -2.94 -8.52
C ASN A 127 -15.30 -2.94 -7.17
N PHE A 128 -14.81 -2.13 -6.23
CA PHE A 128 -15.34 -2.03 -4.90
C PHE A 128 -16.13 -0.76 -4.69
N PHE A 129 -17.26 -0.94 -4.07
CA PHE A 129 -18.19 0.12 -3.79
C PHE A 129 -18.55 0.15 -2.31
N ASN A 130 -18.74 1.34 -1.80
CA ASN A 130 -19.47 1.59 -0.58
C ASN A 130 -20.73 2.39 -0.94
N GLY A 131 -21.89 1.77 -0.84
CA GLY A 131 -23.12 2.26 -1.46
C GLY A 131 -22.99 2.32 -2.98
N ASP A 132 -23.24 3.50 -3.54
CA ASP A 132 -23.04 3.77 -4.96
C ASP A 132 -21.69 4.43 -5.27
N LYS A 133 -20.92 4.79 -4.22
CA LYS A 133 -19.58 5.35 -4.37
C LYS A 133 -18.57 4.22 -4.57
N ALA A 134 -17.83 4.35 -5.61
CA ALA A 134 -16.66 3.53 -5.79
C ALA A 134 -15.52 4.03 -4.92
N THR A 135 -14.84 3.11 -4.31
CA THR A 135 -13.73 3.42 -3.42
C THR A 135 -12.42 3.03 -4.03
N THR A 136 -12.41 1.91 -4.72
CA THR A 136 -11.15 1.44 -5.27
C THR A 136 -11.30 0.54 -6.48
N ARG A 137 -10.23 0.43 -7.27
CA ARG A 137 -10.14 -0.42 -8.44
C ARG A 137 -8.84 -1.23 -8.45
N GLN A 138 -8.85 -2.56 -8.83
CA GLN A 138 -7.69 -3.40 -9.07
C GLN A 138 -7.65 -3.94 -10.45
N GLU A 139 -6.56 -3.99 -11.03
CA GLU A 139 -6.28 -4.69 -12.26
C GLU A 139 -5.23 -5.75 -11.98
N LEU A 140 -5.61 -6.99 -12.22
CA LEU A 140 -4.72 -8.13 -12.15
C LEU A 140 -4.48 -8.60 -13.57
N VAL A 141 -3.22 -8.69 -13.97
CA VAL A 141 -2.84 -9.19 -15.29
C VAL A 141 -1.88 -10.34 -15.08
N SER A 142 -2.33 -11.55 -15.43
CA SER A 142 -1.50 -12.75 -15.33
C SER A 142 -0.43 -12.77 -16.41
N ASN A 143 0.70 -13.40 -16.11
CA ASN A 143 1.69 -13.80 -17.12
C ASN A 143 1.12 -14.91 -18.04
N ASP A 144 1.89 -15.26 -19.07
CA ASP A 144 1.41 -16.16 -20.13
C ASP A 144 1.14 -17.61 -19.65
N ASP A 145 1.82 -18.05 -18.58
CA ASP A 145 1.67 -19.38 -18.00
C ASP A 145 0.75 -19.44 -16.76
N PHE A 146 0.19 -18.29 -16.37
CA PHE A 146 -0.70 -18.14 -15.22
C PHE A 146 -0.07 -18.53 -13.87
N THR A 147 1.23 -18.48 -13.73
CA THR A 147 1.93 -18.76 -12.47
C THR A 147 2.08 -17.54 -11.58
N SER A 148 2.09 -16.35 -12.18
CA SER A 148 2.15 -15.06 -11.46
C SER A 148 1.28 -14.00 -12.16
N TYR A 149 1.08 -12.87 -11.50
CA TYR A 149 0.34 -11.73 -12.04
C TYR A 149 0.90 -10.41 -11.52
N ASP A 150 0.71 -9.37 -12.30
CA ASP A 150 0.89 -7.98 -11.86
C ASP A 150 -0.42 -7.46 -11.26
N LEU A 151 -0.33 -6.78 -10.12
CA LEU A 151 -1.47 -6.14 -9.47
C LEU A 151 -1.28 -4.62 -9.46
N LYS A 152 -2.25 -3.90 -10.02
CA LYS A 152 -2.39 -2.45 -9.85
C LYS A 152 -3.63 -2.13 -9.03
N SER A 153 -3.44 -1.39 -7.95
CA SER A 153 -4.47 -0.94 -7.03
C SER A 153 -4.60 0.57 -7.11
N TYR A 154 -5.77 1.04 -7.49
CA TYR A 154 -6.11 2.47 -7.59
C TYR A 154 -6.97 2.85 -6.39
N ASP A 155 -6.52 3.66 -5.49
CA ASP A 155 -7.34 4.33 -4.48
C ASP A 155 -8.00 5.55 -5.13
N LEU A 156 -9.34 5.56 -5.19
CA LEU A 156 -10.08 6.59 -5.90
C LEU A 156 -10.41 7.80 -5.02
N ASP A 157 -10.18 7.70 -3.72
CA ASP A 157 -10.32 8.82 -2.79
C ASP A 157 -9.03 9.63 -2.70
N THR A 158 -7.89 8.97 -2.71
CA THR A 158 -6.56 9.60 -2.63
C THR A 158 -5.88 9.77 -3.98
N MET A 159 -6.47 9.23 -5.06
CA MET A 159 -5.92 9.22 -6.41
C MET A 159 -4.51 8.60 -6.48
N THR A 160 -4.23 7.63 -5.61
CA THR A 160 -2.96 6.91 -5.61
C THR A 160 -3.06 5.59 -6.33
N VAL A 161 -1.97 5.16 -6.94
CA VAL A 161 -1.86 3.84 -7.59
C VAL A 161 -0.76 3.05 -6.90
N THR A 162 -1.09 1.88 -6.38
CA THR A 162 -0.09 0.94 -5.85
C THR A 162 0.10 -0.20 -6.83
N THR A 163 1.34 -0.49 -7.20
CA THR A 163 1.70 -1.55 -8.13
C THR A 163 2.56 -2.59 -7.44
N PHE A 164 2.19 -3.86 -7.59
CA PHE A 164 3.00 -5.02 -7.22
C PHE A 164 3.28 -5.84 -8.47
N LYS A 165 4.50 -6.33 -8.59
CA LYS A 165 4.97 -7.14 -9.73
C LYS A 165 5.20 -8.59 -9.34
N ASP A 166 4.96 -9.49 -10.29
CA ASP A 166 5.27 -10.93 -10.16
C ASP A 166 4.71 -11.57 -8.89
N VAL A 167 3.45 -11.25 -8.55
CA VAL A 167 2.74 -11.88 -7.43
C VAL A 167 2.43 -13.32 -7.80
N LEU A 168 2.92 -14.28 -7.03
CA LEU A 168 2.70 -15.70 -7.28
C LEU A 168 1.23 -16.08 -7.03
N ASN A 169 0.68 -16.98 -7.83
CA ASN A 169 -0.72 -17.37 -7.73
C ASN A 169 -1.09 -18.10 -6.43
N ASN A 170 -0.14 -18.82 -5.86
CA ASN A 170 -0.28 -19.50 -4.57
C ASN A 170 0.09 -18.62 -3.38
N ASP A 171 0.46 -17.36 -3.66
CA ASP A 171 0.85 -16.40 -2.66
C ASP A 171 -0.13 -15.22 -2.66
N THR A 172 -0.30 -14.61 -1.53
CA THR A 172 -0.98 -13.33 -1.46
C THR A 172 0.06 -12.23 -1.68
N TYR A 173 -0.33 -11.06 -2.18
CA TYR A 173 0.57 -9.90 -2.26
C TYR A 173 1.18 -9.54 -0.89
N LEU A 174 0.73 -10.17 0.21
CA LEU A 174 1.33 -10.08 1.54
C LEU A 174 2.79 -10.51 1.60
N ASN A 175 3.16 -11.44 0.74
CA ASN A 175 4.53 -11.94 0.64
C ASN A 175 5.30 -11.30 -0.52
N THR A 176 4.66 -10.42 -1.29
CA THR A 176 5.33 -9.64 -2.32
C THR A 176 6.35 -8.69 -1.68
N LYS A 177 7.60 -8.80 -2.10
CA LYS A 177 8.69 -8.09 -1.45
C LYS A 177 8.79 -6.60 -1.80
N ASN A 178 8.33 -6.20 -2.97
CA ASN A 178 8.48 -4.83 -3.46
C ASN A 178 7.18 -4.30 -4.07
N GLY A 179 6.87 -3.04 -3.77
CA GLY A 179 5.76 -2.32 -4.36
C GLY A 179 6.14 -0.89 -4.70
N ILE A 180 5.35 -0.25 -5.54
CA ILE A 180 5.50 1.16 -5.91
C ILE A 180 4.15 1.84 -5.69
N ILE A 181 4.13 2.96 -4.96
CA ILE A 181 2.98 3.86 -4.88
C ILE A 181 3.27 5.07 -5.77
N GLU A 182 2.34 5.37 -6.66
CA GLU A 182 2.38 6.54 -7.54
C GLU A 182 1.28 7.51 -7.09
N TYR A 183 1.63 8.77 -6.89
CA TYR A 183 0.74 9.85 -6.49
C TYR A 183 0.40 10.74 -7.70
N GLU A 184 -0.74 11.42 -7.66
CA GLU A 184 -1.21 12.30 -8.74
C GLU A 184 -0.22 13.43 -9.06
N ASP A 185 0.51 13.93 -8.05
CA ASP A 185 1.52 14.97 -8.19
C ASP A 185 2.84 14.50 -8.84
N GLY A 186 2.95 13.21 -9.19
CA GLY A 186 4.13 12.58 -9.76
C GLY A 186 5.16 12.11 -8.73
N LYS A 187 4.89 12.25 -7.45
CA LYS A 187 5.67 11.62 -6.39
C LYS A 187 5.53 10.10 -6.46
N THR A 188 6.60 9.35 -6.22
CA THR A 188 6.55 7.89 -6.08
C THR A 188 7.21 7.43 -4.79
N ILE A 189 6.73 6.30 -4.25
CA ILE A 189 7.41 5.61 -3.14
C ILE A 189 7.62 4.15 -3.56
N GLU A 190 8.87 3.78 -3.72
CA GLU A 190 9.31 2.39 -3.84
C GLU A 190 9.51 1.84 -2.43
N PHE A 191 8.92 0.70 -2.11
CA PHE A 191 8.95 0.17 -0.76
C PHE A 191 9.07 -1.35 -0.72
N THR A 192 9.56 -1.85 0.40
CA THR A 192 9.52 -3.29 0.72
C THR A 192 8.25 -3.58 1.51
N HIS A 193 7.55 -4.64 1.11
CA HIS A 193 6.33 -5.10 1.74
C HIS A 193 6.56 -6.49 2.34
N GLN A 194 6.06 -6.69 3.56
CA GLN A 194 6.16 -7.97 4.26
C GLN A 194 4.98 -8.13 5.22
N ASN A 195 4.32 -9.29 5.20
CA ASN A 195 3.22 -9.64 6.09
C ASN A 195 2.08 -8.59 6.12
N GLY A 196 1.70 -8.07 4.96
CA GLY A 196 0.58 -7.14 4.84
C GLY A 196 0.90 -5.68 5.19
N ALA A 197 2.15 -5.35 5.42
CA ALA A 197 2.57 -4.00 5.78
C ALA A 197 3.83 -3.57 5.02
N MET A 198 4.02 -2.27 4.84
CA MET A 198 5.31 -1.74 4.43
C MET A 198 6.30 -1.93 5.58
N ASN A 199 7.32 -2.73 5.35
CA ASN A 199 8.40 -3.03 6.29
C ASN A 199 9.71 -3.10 5.53
N GLY A 200 10.76 -2.45 6.06
CA GLY A 200 12.08 -2.42 5.46
C GLY A 200 12.37 -1.16 4.64
N PRO A 201 13.42 -1.18 3.81
CA PRO A 201 13.89 0.00 3.09
C PRO A 201 12.87 0.50 2.06
N ALA A 202 12.85 1.83 1.92
CA ALA A 202 12.00 2.53 0.96
C ALA A 202 12.73 3.75 0.37
N VAL A 203 12.31 4.13 -0.83
CA VAL A 203 12.80 5.33 -1.53
C VAL A 203 11.60 6.14 -2.01
N GLU A 204 11.52 7.39 -1.57
CA GLU A 204 10.56 8.37 -2.08
C GLU A 204 11.25 9.26 -3.13
N ASN A 205 10.72 9.28 -4.34
CA ASN A 205 11.18 10.17 -5.40
C ASN A 205 10.17 11.34 -5.49
N LEU A 206 10.67 12.55 -5.34
CA LEU A 206 9.86 13.76 -5.39
C LEU A 206 9.85 14.36 -6.82
N PRO A 207 8.77 15.05 -7.22
CA PRO A 207 8.67 15.63 -8.58
C PRO A 207 9.75 16.63 -8.92
N ASN A 208 10.31 17.30 -7.93
CA ASN A 208 11.41 18.26 -8.11
C ASN A 208 12.78 17.58 -8.36
N GLY A 209 12.86 16.26 -8.28
CA GLY A 209 14.07 15.47 -8.46
C GLY A 209 14.83 15.12 -7.18
N ASP A 210 14.36 15.55 -6.02
CA ASP A 210 14.89 15.10 -4.73
C ASP A 210 14.51 13.64 -4.47
N LYS A 211 15.30 12.96 -3.64
CA LYS A 211 15.03 11.59 -3.19
C LYS A 211 15.17 11.48 -1.68
N ILE A 212 14.31 10.69 -1.05
CA ILE A 212 14.42 10.37 0.38
C ILE A 212 14.51 8.87 0.54
N LYS A 213 15.59 8.40 1.14
CA LYS A 213 15.78 7.00 1.56
C LYS A 213 15.42 6.87 3.03
N PHE A 214 14.63 5.89 3.37
CA PHE A 214 14.18 5.67 4.74
C PHE A 214 13.74 4.24 4.96
N VAL A 215 13.29 3.91 6.18
CA VAL A 215 12.80 2.58 6.53
C VAL A 215 11.34 2.70 6.98
N PHE A 216 10.51 1.77 6.51
CA PHE A 216 9.20 1.52 7.10
C PHE A 216 9.27 0.46 8.19
N ALA A 217 8.50 0.64 9.25
CA ALA A 217 8.12 -0.39 10.20
C ALA A 217 6.59 -0.31 10.39
N ASN A 218 5.88 -1.37 10.00
CA ASN A 218 4.42 -1.44 10.08
C ASN A 218 3.71 -0.20 9.50
N ASN A 219 4.03 0.15 8.26
CA ASN A 219 3.50 1.30 7.52
C ASN A 219 3.90 2.70 8.06
N LYS A 220 4.77 2.77 9.06
CA LYS A 220 5.29 4.04 9.59
C LYS A 220 6.74 4.24 9.17
N ARG A 221 7.11 5.46 8.84
CA ARG A 221 8.52 5.85 8.67
C ARG A 221 9.19 5.88 10.03
N VAL A 222 10.36 5.27 10.15
CA VAL A 222 11.06 5.16 11.42
C VAL A 222 12.55 5.36 11.27
N GLY A 223 13.17 5.86 12.32
CA GLY A 223 14.62 5.97 12.44
C GLY A 223 15.25 6.96 11.48
N GLU A 224 16.52 6.71 11.17
CA GLU A 224 17.33 7.56 10.31
C GLU A 224 16.86 7.53 8.85
N ALA A 225 16.86 8.69 8.21
CA ALA A 225 16.55 8.88 6.80
C ALA A 225 17.59 9.79 6.14
N GLU A 226 17.82 9.57 4.86
CA GLU A 226 18.72 10.35 4.02
C GLU A 226 17.92 11.06 2.92
N LYS A 227 17.94 12.38 2.88
CA LYS A 227 17.42 13.14 1.76
C LYS A 227 18.56 13.60 0.85
N LEU A 228 18.46 13.25 -0.41
CA LEU A 228 19.36 13.69 -1.50
C LEU A 228 18.63 14.76 -2.31
N TYR A 229 19.17 15.95 -2.31
CA TYR A 229 18.62 17.07 -3.04
C TYR A 229 19.17 17.09 -4.48
N LYS A 230 18.37 17.55 -5.42
CA LYS A 230 18.75 17.65 -6.83
C LYS A 230 19.96 18.55 -7.06
N ASN A 231 20.18 19.55 -6.16
CA ASN A 231 21.31 20.47 -6.25
C ASN A 231 22.64 19.88 -5.74
N GLY A 232 22.63 18.64 -5.24
CA GLY A 232 23.78 17.92 -4.70
C GLY A 232 23.93 18.02 -3.20
N ASP A 233 23.08 18.75 -2.50
CA ASP A 233 23.02 18.74 -1.04
C ASP A 233 22.51 17.39 -0.53
N ARG A 234 22.77 17.11 0.76
CA ARG A 234 22.34 15.89 1.44
C ARG A 234 21.94 16.21 2.87
N GLU A 235 20.88 15.61 3.34
CA GLU A 235 20.46 15.75 4.74
C GLU A 235 20.24 14.36 5.36
N ILE A 236 20.81 14.14 6.55
CA ILE A 236 20.52 12.98 7.39
C ILE A 236 19.67 13.46 8.56
N PHE A 237 18.56 12.80 8.81
CA PHE A 237 17.63 13.19 9.87
C PHE A 237 16.89 11.97 10.43
N ILE A 238 16.15 12.15 11.51
CA ILE A 238 15.39 11.07 12.17
C ILE A 238 13.89 11.32 11.99
N TYR A 239 13.13 10.27 11.61
CA TYR A 239 11.68 10.27 11.67
C TYR A 239 11.19 9.93 13.07
N GLY A 240 10.28 10.76 13.62
CA GLY A 240 9.50 10.48 14.82
C GLY A 240 8.23 9.67 14.52
N GLU A 241 7.50 9.35 15.58
CA GLU A 241 6.31 8.50 15.51
C GLU A 241 5.17 9.05 14.64
N ASN A 242 5.13 10.37 14.41
CA ASN A 242 4.12 11.07 13.62
C ASN A 242 4.51 11.24 12.14
N ASN A 243 5.55 10.54 11.65
CA ASN A 243 6.13 10.69 10.31
C ASN A 243 6.73 12.09 10.04
N GLN A 244 7.08 12.83 11.08
CA GLN A 244 7.78 14.11 10.99
C GLN A 244 9.22 13.95 11.44
N LYS A 245 10.10 14.87 11.02
CA LYS A 245 11.47 14.93 11.55
C LYS A 245 11.42 15.17 13.06
N ASN A 246 12.16 14.38 13.83
CA ASN A 246 12.22 14.55 15.28
C ASN A 246 13.55 14.02 15.82
N GLY A 247 14.35 14.89 16.40
CA GLY A 247 15.72 14.60 16.83
C GLY A 247 16.77 15.32 15.99
N SER A 248 18.00 14.83 16.03
CA SER A 248 19.14 15.42 15.32
C SER A 248 19.02 15.35 13.80
N SER A 249 19.54 16.36 13.14
CA SER A 249 19.70 16.42 11.70
C SER A 249 21.06 17.01 11.35
N ILE A 250 21.67 16.49 10.27
CA ILE A 250 22.88 17.03 9.67
C ILE A 250 22.60 17.32 8.20
N TYR A 251 22.74 18.57 7.83
CA TYR A 251 22.62 19.00 6.44
C TYR A 251 24.02 19.24 5.87
N TYR A 252 24.33 18.56 4.78
CA TYR A 252 25.59 18.69 4.04
C TYR A 252 25.34 19.50 2.77
N PHE A 253 25.96 20.66 2.68
CA PHE A 253 25.90 21.50 1.52
C PHE A 253 26.84 20.99 0.42
N ALA A 254 26.47 21.15 -0.84
CA ALA A 254 27.29 20.73 -1.98
C ALA A 254 28.65 21.48 -2.05
N ASN A 255 28.76 22.64 -1.41
CA ASN A 255 29.99 23.40 -1.31
C ASN A 255 31.00 22.86 -0.28
N GLY A 256 30.60 21.86 0.52
CA GLY A 256 31.42 21.22 1.54
C GLY A 256 31.18 21.72 2.97
N ASP A 257 30.30 22.69 3.18
CA ASP A 257 29.84 23.09 4.52
C ASP A 257 28.87 22.06 5.09
N LEU A 258 28.60 22.13 6.39
CA LEU A 258 27.53 21.37 7.03
C LEU A 258 26.82 22.16 8.13
N GLU A 259 25.59 21.79 8.40
CA GLU A 259 24.78 22.34 9.50
C GLU A 259 24.24 21.21 10.36
N GLU A 260 24.48 21.27 11.66
CA GLU A 260 23.90 20.38 12.66
C GLU A 260 22.76 21.08 13.37
N THR A 261 21.58 20.44 13.38
CA THR A 261 20.34 21.01 13.94
C THR A 261 19.55 19.96 14.69
N THR A 262 18.51 20.40 15.38
CA THR A 262 17.55 19.53 16.04
C THR A 262 16.12 19.88 15.60
N TYR A 263 15.33 18.85 15.28
CA TYR A 263 13.90 18.98 15.03
C TYR A 263 13.09 18.50 16.23
N VAL A 264 12.01 19.20 16.52
CA VAL A 264 10.97 18.76 17.44
C VAL A 264 9.64 18.79 16.68
N ASN A 265 9.06 17.62 16.43
CA ASN A 265 7.80 17.47 15.68
C ASN A 265 7.80 18.23 14.33
N GLY A 266 8.87 18.11 13.57
CA GLY A 266 9.01 18.72 12.25
C GLY A 266 9.49 20.17 12.23
N VAL A 267 9.72 20.78 13.40
CA VAL A 267 10.13 22.20 13.53
C VAL A 267 11.54 22.27 14.11
N LEU A 268 12.41 23.11 13.50
CA LEU A 268 13.75 23.37 14.02
C LEU A 268 13.67 24.04 15.39
N GLN A 269 14.41 23.51 16.37
CA GLN A 269 14.43 23.98 17.76
C GLN A 269 15.81 23.78 18.39
N GLY A 270 16.19 24.75 19.24
CA GLY A 270 17.38 24.66 20.10
C GLY A 270 18.70 24.95 19.37
N ALA A 271 19.79 24.56 20.01
CA ALA A 271 21.14 24.84 19.55
C ALA A 271 21.43 24.26 18.17
N ALA A 272 22.11 25.03 17.36
CA ALA A 272 22.56 24.66 16.02
C ALA A 272 24.03 25.04 15.83
N LYS A 273 24.68 24.34 14.91
CA LYS A 273 26.08 24.56 14.58
C LYS A 273 26.27 24.51 13.06
N TYR A 274 26.84 25.58 12.53
CA TYR A 274 27.28 25.61 11.12
C TYR A 274 28.80 25.42 11.09
N VAL A 275 29.26 24.51 10.25
CA VAL A 275 30.69 24.21 10.08
C VAL A 275 31.03 24.50 8.62
N TYR A 276 31.87 25.49 8.43
CA TYR A 276 32.41 25.85 7.12
C TYR A 276 33.42 24.80 6.65
N LYS A 277 33.58 24.61 5.34
CA LYS A 277 34.52 23.66 4.74
C LYS A 277 35.98 23.92 5.14
N ASP A 278 36.31 25.13 5.56
CA ASP A 278 37.64 25.48 6.04
C ASP A 278 37.85 25.19 7.54
N GLY A 279 36.82 24.66 8.20
CA GLY A 279 36.81 24.25 9.60
C GLY A 279 36.35 25.36 10.57
N ALA A 280 36.02 26.55 10.11
CA ALA A 280 35.39 27.57 10.96
C ALA A 280 34.02 27.09 11.45
N VAL A 281 33.64 27.48 12.66
CA VAL A 281 32.39 27.05 13.29
C VAL A 281 31.61 28.26 13.79
N GLU A 282 30.33 28.28 13.48
CA GLU A 282 29.36 29.24 13.99
C GLU A 282 28.32 28.54 14.84
N HIS A 283 27.98 29.05 16.01
CA HIS A 283 26.95 28.56 16.90
C HIS A 283 25.78 29.55 16.95
N TYR A 284 24.56 29.04 16.93
CA TYR A 284 23.34 29.83 17.03
C TYR A 284 22.18 28.94 17.49
N GLU A 285 20.99 29.48 17.58
CA GLU A 285 19.81 28.73 18.02
C GLU A 285 18.66 28.87 17.02
N TYR A 286 17.81 27.85 17.01
CA TYR A 286 16.51 27.89 16.36
C TYR A 286 15.39 27.92 17.41
N LYS A 287 14.38 28.75 17.16
CA LYS A 287 13.13 28.77 17.91
C LYS A 287 11.96 28.84 16.93
N ASP A 288 11.04 27.87 17.04
CA ASP A 288 9.85 27.77 16.18
C ASP A 288 10.20 27.86 14.69
N GLY A 289 11.29 27.19 14.29
CA GLY A 289 11.78 27.11 12.93
C GLY A 289 12.55 28.33 12.42
N LYS A 290 12.78 29.34 13.27
CA LYS A 290 13.50 30.55 12.91
C LYS A 290 14.84 30.62 13.66
N ARG A 291 15.90 30.98 12.92
CA ARG A 291 17.18 31.27 13.52
C ARG A 291 17.04 32.53 14.42
N ILE A 292 17.53 32.42 15.64
CA ILE A 292 17.65 33.55 16.57
C ILE A 292 19.05 34.14 16.37
N GLU A 293 19.11 35.40 16.10
CA GLU A 293 20.36 36.17 16.14
C GLU A 293 20.58 36.64 17.61
N ASP A 294 21.81 36.49 18.11
CA ASP A 294 22.21 36.99 19.43
C ASP A 294 22.20 38.54 19.51
#